data_cf18d26a38a44d43816687c19440c2e5
#
_entry.id   cf18d26a38a44d43816687c19440c2e5
#
_cell.length_a   1.000
_cell.length_b   1.000
_cell.length_c   1.000
_cell.angle_alpha   90.00
_cell.angle_beta   90.00
_cell.angle_gamma   90.00
#
_symmetry.space_group_name_H-M   'P 1'
#
loop_
_entity.id
_entity.type
_entity.pdbx_description
1 polymer ?
#
loop_
_entity_poly.entity_id
_entity_poly.type
_entity_poly.pdbx_seq_one_letter_code
_entity_poly.pdbx_strand_id
1 'polypeptide(L)'
;LHRGGRIPAGVALVGGKLDVKPLLTFDTDGKLAVVGVVRGRKKGLRRMAEFYSKGRNADLYSNVAAIGNADATGDARRLRELIAKQDDTTMFLETNIGPTIGCHVGPGMVSVSFWGEDRRGQTSISDRIAGMVKGK
;
A
#
# COMPACT_ATOMS: atom_id res chain seq x y z
N LEU A 1 12.63 5.75 -0.23
CA LEU A 1 12.57 4.48 0.52
C LEU A 1 13.91 3.72 0.52
N HIS A 2 14.56 3.55 -0.62
CA HIS A 2 15.86 2.88 -0.70
C HIS A 2 16.96 3.67 0.04
N ARG A 3 17.10 4.97 -0.26
CA ARG A 3 18.07 5.85 0.45
C ARG A 3 17.84 5.91 1.96
N GLY A 4 16.61 5.70 2.41
CA GLY A 4 16.24 5.62 3.83
C GLY A 4 16.35 4.21 4.42
N GLY A 5 16.87 3.20 3.70
CA GLY A 5 17.05 1.84 4.18
C GLY A 5 15.77 1.05 4.45
N ARG A 6 14.62 1.47 3.90
CA ARG A 6 13.30 0.83 4.15
C ARG A 6 12.93 -0.22 3.10
N ILE A 7 13.61 -0.23 1.96
CA ILE A 7 13.44 -1.29 0.96
C ILE A 7 14.80 -1.76 0.42
N PRO A 8 14.94 -3.04 0.06
CA PRO A 8 16.17 -3.58 -0.51
C PRO A 8 16.55 -2.90 -1.83
N ALA A 9 17.86 -2.82 -2.10
CA ALA A 9 18.39 -2.20 -3.33
C ALA A 9 17.85 -2.84 -4.61
N GLY A 10 17.64 -4.14 -4.64
CA GLY A 10 17.09 -4.85 -5.79
C GLY A 10 15.68 -4.39 -6.21
N VAL A 11 14.84 -4.05 -5.25
CA VAL A 11 13.49 -3.52 -5.51
C VAL A 11 13.56 -2.09 -6.06
N ALA A 12 14.52 -1.29 -5.60
CA ALA A 12 14.72 0.08 -6.05
C ALA A 12 15.29 0.17 -7.49
N LEU A 13 16.17 -0.75 -7.86
CA LEU A 13 16.81 -0.79 -9.19
C LEU A 13 15.81 -1.08 -10.31
N VAL A 14 14.83 -1.96 -10.06
CA VAL A 14 13.80 -2.31 -11.03
C VAL A 14 12.83 -1.14 -11.26
N GLY A 15 12.57 -0.33 -10.22
CA GLY A 15 11.60 0.79 -10.27
C GLY A 15 12.01 1.95 -11.16
N GLY A 16 13.32 2.19 -11.34
CA GLY A 16 13.82 3.39 -12.04
C GLY A 16 13.77 3.32 -13.56
N LYS A 17 13.87 2.13 -14.16
CA LYS A 17 14.00 1.97 -15.63
C LYS A 17 12.74 1.45 -16.34
N LEU A 18 11.76 0.88 -15.65
CA LEU A 18 10.66 0.13 -16.25
C LEU A 18 9.25 0.63 -15.86
N ASP A 19 9.12 1.81 -15.30
CA ASP A 19 7.85 2.33 -14.73
C ASP A 19 7.18 1.35 -13.75
N VAL A 20 7.99 0.65 -12.98
CA VAL A 20 7.54 -0.35 -12.02
C VAL A 20 7.24 0.34 -10.68
N LYS A 21 6.09 0.03 -10.10
CA LYS A 21 5.61 0.57 -8.83
C LYS A 21 5.48 -0.56 -7.81
N PRO A 22 6.28 -0.55 -6.73
CA PRO A 22 6.10 -1.51 -5.65
C PRO A 22 4.82 -1.17 -4.86
N LEU A 23 4.09 -2.20 -4.50
CA LEU A 23 2.99 -2.14 -3.54
C LEU A 23 3.52 -2.62 -2.20
N LEU A 24 3.33 -1.79 -1.18
CA LEU A 24 3.88 -2.02 0.14
C LEU A 24 2.76 -2.17 1.16
N THR A 25 3.01 -2.95 2.21
CA THR A 25 2.19 -3.01 3.41
C THR A 25 3.10 -3.07 4.63
N PHE A 26 2.52 -3.01 5.83
CA PHE A 26 3.21 -3.40 7.05
C PHE A 26 2.95 -4.87 7.33
N ASP A 27 3.99 -5.61 7.71
CA ASP A 27 3.83 -6.97 8.22
C ASP A 27 3.36 -6.97 9.69
N THR A 28 3.24 -8.15 10.27
CA THR A 28 2.80 -8.31 11.66
C THR A 28 3.81 -7.77 12.69
N ASP A 29 5.07 -7.58 12.28
CA ASP A 29 6.13 -6.97 13.09
C ASP A 29 6.21 -5.45 12.91
N GLY A 30 5.33 -4.86 12.10
CA GLY A 30 5.34 -3.43 11.80
C GLY A 30 6.40 -3.00 10.78
N LYS A 31 7.05 -3.95 10.10
CA LYS A 31 8.05 -3.66 9.07
C LYS A 31 7.39 -3.49 7.71
N LEU A 32 7.98 -2.65 6.86
CA LEU A 32 7.53 -2.53 5.47
C LEU A 32 7.85 -3.81 4.69
N ALA A 33 6.84 -4.36 4.04
CA ALA A 33 6.93 -5.53 3.19
C ALA A 33 6.39 -5.23 1.78
N VAL A 34 7.05 -5.77 0.74
CA VAL A 34 6.57 -5.69 -0.64
C VAL A 34 5.55 -6.80 -0.86
N VAL A 35 4.31 -6.45 -1.16
CA VAL A 35 3.22 -7.39 -1.41
C VAL A 35 2.88 -7.54 -2.89
N GLY A 36 3.50 -6.74 -3.72
CA GLY A 36 3.32 -6.83 -5.15
C GLY A 36 4.14 -5.79 -5.90
N VAL A 37 4.22 -6.01 -7.19
CA VAL A 37 4.89 -5.10 -8.12
C VAL A 37 3.99 -4.96 -9.35
N VAL A 38 3.74 -3.74 -9.76
CA VAL A 38 2.90 -3.46 -10.94
C VAL A 38 3.61 -2.52 -11.90
N ARG A 39 3.31 -2.63 -13.17
CA ARG A 39 3.78 -1.69 -14.18
C ARG A 39 2.75 -0.59 -14.39
N GLY A 40 3.18 0.64 -14.24
CA GLY A 40 2.37 1.83 -14.45
C GLY A 40 1.52 2.24 -13.25
N ARG A 41 1.40 3.53 -13.08
CA ARG A 41 0.70 4.19 -11.97
C ARG A 41 -0.79 3.82 -11.88
N LYS A 42 -1.48 3.86 -13.02
CA LYS A 42 -2.92 3.54 -13.09
C LYS A 42 -3.23 2.12 -12.59
N LYS A 43 -2.38 1.15 -12.93
CA LYS A 43 -2.54 -0.23 -12.49
C LYS A 43 -2.28 -0.36 -10.98
N GLY A 44 -1.30 0.41 -10.45
CA GLY A 44 -1.03 0.47 -9.01
C GLY A 44 -2.24 0.94 -8.22
N LEU A 45 -2.86 2.04 -8.62
CA LEU A 45 -4.05 2.58 -7.94
C LEU A 45 -5.24 1.61 -7.99
N ARG A 46 -5.47 0.94 -9.12
CA ARG A 46 -6.51 -0.11 -9.20
C ARG A 46 -6.23 -1.25 -8.23
N ARG A 47 -4.97 -1.70 -8.16
CA ARG A 47 -4.59 -2.76 -7.23
C ARG A 47 -4.77 -2.37 -5.77
N MET A 48 -4.50 -1.10 -5.42
CA MET A 48 -4.77 -0.58 -4.08
C MET A 48 -6.27 -0.58 -3.75
N ALA A 49 -7.12 -0.17 -4.70
CA ALA A 49 -8.57 -0.23 -4.53
C ALA A 49 -9.08 -1.68 -4.37
N GLU A 50 -8.52 -2.64 -5.09
CA GLU A 50 -8.81 -4.07 -4.93
C GLU A 50 -8.38 -4.58 -3.54
N PHE A 51 -7.22 -4.15 -3.02
CA PHE A 51 -6.79 -4.50 -1.67
C PHE A 51 -7.76 -3.98 -0.61
N TYR A 52 -8.24 -2.75 -0.77
CA TYR A 52 -9.26 -2.21 0.11
C TYR A 52 -10.53 -3.07 0.06
N SER A 53 -11.08 -3.30 -1.12
CA SER A 53 -12.33 -4.04 -1.30
C SER A 53 -12.28 -5.47 -0.73
N LYS A 54 -11.14 -6.16 -0.88
CA LYS A 54 -10.96 -7.53 -0.42
C LYS A 54 -10.52 -7.64 1.04
N GLY A 55 -9.86 -6.64 1.56
CA GLY A 55 -9.22 -6.68 2.88
C GLY A 55 -9.99 -5.97 3.97
N ARG A 56 -10.97 -5.13 3.62
CA ARG A 56 -11.77 -4.43 4.63
C ARG A 56 -12.68 -5.41 5.37
N ASN A 57 -12.82 -5.21 6.66
CA ASN A 57 -13.82 -5.90 7.45
C ASN A 57 -15.06 -4.99 7.56
N ALA A 58 -16.14 -5.36 6.87
CA ALA A 58 -17.38 -4.58 6.83
C ALA A 58 -18.11 -4.57 8.19
N ASP A 59 -17.84 -5.54 9.06
CA ASP A 59 -18.49 -5.67 10.37
C ASP A 59 -17.81 -4.83 11.45
N LEU A 60 -16.57 -4.40 11.23
CA LEU A 60 -15.82 -3.55 12.14
C LEU A 60 -15.94 -2.07 11.74
N TYR A 61 -16.88 -1.38 12.33
CA TYR A 61 -16.98 0.07 12.48
C TYR A 61 -16.81 0.94 11.25
N SER A 62 -16.40 0.43 10.09
CA SER A 62 -16.00 1.45 9.15
C SER A 62 -16.01 1.06 7.69
N ASN A 63 -16.87 1.68 7.03
CA ASN A 63 -16.72 2.05 5.65
C ASN A 63 -15.66 3.17 5.49
N VAL A 64 -14.68 3.32 6.39
CA VAL A 64 -13.73 4.42 6.34
C VAL A 64 -12.47 3.98 5.63
N ALA A 65 -12.10 4.69 4.57
CA ALA A 65 -10.81 4.61 3.92
C ALA A 65 -10.03 5.91 4.16
N ALA A 66 -8.91 5.82 4.87
CA ALA A 66 -7.99 6.95 5.03
C ALA A 66 -6.98 6.94 3.87
N ILE A 67 -7.01 7.97 3.04
CA ILE A 67 -6.11 8.14 1.90
C ILE A 67 -5.07 9.20 2.24
N GLY A 68 -3.80 8.80 2.24
CA GLY A 68 -2.67 9.71 2.40
C GLY A 68 -1.90 9.90 1.10
N ASN A 69 -1.35 11.09 0.88
CA ASN A 69 -0.50 11.35 -0.26
C ASN A 69 0.69 12.25 0.08
N ALA A 70 1.77 12.10 -0.67
CA ALA A 70 2.92 12.98 -0.64
C ALA A 70 3.06 13.61 -2.03
N ASP A 71 2.56 14.85 -2.18
CA ASP A 71 2.55 15.59 -3.44
C ASP A 71 1.95 14.76 -4.61
N ALA A 72 0.82 14.12 -4.38
CA ALA A 72 0.16 13.21 -5.33
C ALA A 72 -1.38 13.32 -5.25
N THR A 73 -1.90 14.53 -5.10
CA THR A 73 -3.33 14.80 -4.89
C THR A 73 -4.20 14.24 -6.03
N GLY A 74 -3.73 14.31 -7.27
CA GLY A 74 -4.46 13.76 -8.42
C GLY A 74 -4.62 12.24 -8.34
N ASP A 75 -3.57 11.54 -7.89
CA ASP A 75 -3.61 10.09 -7.69
C ASP A 75 -4.44 9.68 -6.48
N ALA A 76 -4.38 10.46 -5.40
CA ALA A 76 -5.22 10.25 -4.22
C ALA A 76 -6.71 10.37 -4.59
N ARG A 77 -7.08 11.41 -5.35
CA ARG A 77 -8.44 11.58 -5.90
C ARG A 77 -8.83 10.39 -6.78
N ARG A 78 -7.94 9.95 -7.64
CA ARG A 78 -8.19 8.78 -8.50
C ARG A 78 -8.40 7.50 -7.71
N LEU A 79 -7.63 7.28 -6.65
CA LEU A 79 -7.81 6.13 -5.76
C LEU A 79 -9.17 6.18 -5.07
N ARG A 80 -9.56 7.36 -4.54
CA ARG A 80 -10.89 7.59 -3.97
C ARG A 80 -12.01 7.23 -4.95
N GLU A 81 -11.94 7.71 -6.19
CA GLU A 81 -12.94 7.40 -7.22
C GLU A 81 -13.03 5.90 -7.52
N LEU A 82 -11.90 5.20 -7.55
CA LEU A 82 -11.86 3.76 -7.77
C LEU A 82 -12.50 2.97 -6.63
N ILE A 83 -12.26 3.40 -5.38
CA ILE A 83 -12.89 2.80 -4.20
C ILE A 83 -14.39 3.09 -4.18
N ALA A 84 -14.80 4.34 -4.39
CA ALA A 84 -16.20 4.74 -4.39
C ALA A 84 -17.04 4.03 -5.47
N LYS A 85 -16.43 3.67 -6.59
CA LYS A 85 -17.09 2.85 -7.62
C LYS A 85 -17.35 1.41 -7.19
N GLN A 86 -16.56 0.88 -6.27
CA GLN A 86 -16.73 -0.48 -5.74
C GLN A 86 -17.69 -0.51 -4.55
N ASP A 87 -17.69 0.56 -3.78
CA ASP A 87 -18.52 0.74 -2.60
C ASP A 87 -18.80 2.22 -2.37
N ASP A 88 -20.00 2.66 -2.73
CA ASP A 88 -20.46 4.03 -2.62
C ASP A 88 -20.77 4.46 -1.18
N THR A 89 -20.81 3.51 -0.24
CA THR A 89 -21.00 3.79 1.19
C THR A 89 -19.70 4.16 1.89
N THR A 90 -18.54 4.06 1.22
CA THR A 90 -17.23 4.36 1.81
C THR A 90 -17.12 5.84 2.19
N MET A 91 -16.79 6.11 3.44
CA MET A 91 -16.39 7.42 3.94
C MET A 91 -14.89 7.62 3.78
N PHE A 92 -14.47 8.80 3.33
CA PHE A 92 -13.06 9.07 3.07
C PHE A 92 -12.48 10.08 4.04
N LEU A 93 -11.32 9.76 4.61
CA LEU A 93 -10.43 10.70 5.28
C LEU A 93 -9.24 10.94 4.35
N GLU A 94 -9.01 12.17 3.95
CA GLU A 94 -7.90 12.52 3.06
C GLU A 94 -6.91 13.42 3.80
N THR A 95 -5.62 13.09 3.70
CA THR A 95 -4.55 13.83 4.37
C THR A 95 -3.25 13.83 3.56
N ASN A 96 -2.39 14.76 3.86
CA ASN A 96 -1.02 14.73 3.39
C ASN A 96 -0.16 13.85 4.30
N ILE A 97 0.79 13.14 3.70
CA ILE A 97 1.80 12.40 4.44
C ILE A 97 2.69 13.40 5.19
N GLY A 98 2.84 13.20 6.49
CA GLY A 98 3.67 14.05 7.32
C GLY A 98 5.16 14.03 6.91
N PRO A 99 5.93 15.06 7.30
CA PRO A 99 7.30 15.24 6.82
C PRO A 99 8.24 14.10 7.20
N THR A 100 8.06 13.50 8.36
CA THR A 100 8.88 12.36 8.81
C THR A 100 8.81 11.19 7.84
N ILE A 101 7.61 10.78 7.45
CA ILE A 101 7.41 9.70 6.46
C ILE A 101 7.73 10.22 5.06
N GLY A 102 7.35 11.46 4.75
CA GLY A 102 7.60 12.10 3.46
C GLY A 102 9.06 12.11 3.05
N CYS A 103 9.98 12.35 3.98
CA CYS A 103 11.42 12.29 3.74
C CYS A 103 11.90 10.89 3.29
N HIS A 104 11.23 9.84 3.73
CA HIS A 104 11.58 8.46 3.36
C HIS A 104 10.92 8.01 2.06
N VAL A 105 9.66 8.36 1.85
CA VAL A 105 8.88 7.88 0.69
C VAL A 105 9.05 8.77 -0.53
N GLY A 106 9.28 10.06 -0.33
CA GLY A 106 9.39 11.05 -1.40
C GLY A 106 8.04 11.41 -2.04
N PRO A 107 8.05 12.37 -2.96
CA PRO A 107 6.85 12.78 -3.70
C PRO A 107 6.30 11.63 -4.56
N GLY A 108 4.99 11.66 -4.78
CA GLY A 108 4.29 10.66 -5.56
C GLY A 108 3.81 9.46 -4.76
N MET A 109 4.07 9.37 -3.45
CA MET A 109 3.52 8.29 -2.62
C MET A 109 2.02 8.49 -2.39
N VAL A 110 1.27 7.40 -2.48
CA VAL A 110 -0.14 7.31 -2.08
C VAL A 110 -0.33 6.11 -1.18
N SER A 111 -1.14 6.26 -0.15
CA SER A 111 -1.50 5.19 0.78
C SER A 111 -3.00 5.08 0.93
N VAL A 112 -3.48 3.91 1.30
CA VAL A 112 -4.82 3.67 1.81
C VAL A 112 -4.72 2.85 3.08
N SER A 113 -5.38 3.31 4.13
CA SER A 113 -5.48 2.61 5.42
C SER A 113 -6.95 2.38 5.73
N PHE A 114 -7.26 1.20 6.25
CA PHE A 114 -8.62 0.78 6.55
C PHE A 114 -8.62 -0.31 7.62
N TRP A 115 -9.76 -0.56 8.23
CA TRP A 115 -9.93 -1.66 9.15
C TRP A 115 -10.10 -2.97 8.36
N GLY A 116 -9.27 -3.94 8.68
CA GLY A 116 -9.30 -5.29 8.09
C GLY A 116 -9.36 -6.35 9.18
N GLU A 117 -9.24 -7.60 8.77
CA GLU A 117 -9.16 -8.73 9.69
C GLU A 117 -7.94 -8.63 10.61
N ASP A 118 -8.05 -9.17 11.82
CA ASP A 118 -6.94 -9.26 12.75
C ASP A 118 -5.83 -10.14 12.18
N ARG A 119 -4.65 -9.56 12.03
CA ARG A 119 -3.49 -10.24 11.45
C ARG A 119 -2.52 -10.82 12.48
N ARG A 120 -2.81 -10.68 13.77
CA ARG A 120 -1.90 -11.15 14.84
C ARG A 120 -1.66 -12.65 14.81
N GLY A 121 -2.61 -13.44 14.35
CA GLY A 121 -2.48 -14.89 14.18
C GLY A 121 -1.96 -15.33 12.82
N GLN A 122 -1.66 -14.41 11.90
CA GLN A 122 -1.19 -14.73 10.56
C GLN A 122 0.33 -14.80 10.52
N THR A 123 0.84 -15.74 9.75
CA THR A 123 2.28 -15.83 9.49
C THR A 123 2.77 -14.56 8.80
N SER A 124 3.88 -13.99 9.26
CA SER A 124 4.50 -12.81 8.66
C SER A 124 4.74 -13.03 7.16
N ILE A 125 4.58 -11.96 6.38
CA ILE A 125 4.88 -11.99 4.94
C ILE A 125 6.34 -12.39 4.71
N SER A 126 7.25 -11.94 5.57
CA SER A 126 8.67 -12.30 5.55
C SER A 126 8.87 -13.80 5.74
N ASP A 127 8.15 -14.43 6.67
CA ASP A 127 8.24 -15.87 6.94
C ASP A 127 7.62 -16.69 5.81
N ARG A 128 6.54 -16.21 5.20
CA ARG A 128 5.94 -16.86 4.01
C ARG A 128 6.89 -16.85 2.83
N ILE A 129 7.60 -15.74 2.60
CA ILE A 129 8.62 -15.64 1.54
C ILE A 129 9.82 -16.55 1.87
N ALA A 130 10.28 -16.53 3.13
CA ALA A 130 11.37 -17.40 3.58
C ALA A 130 11.01 -18.90 3.45
N GLY A 131 9.77 -19.28 3.73
CA GLY A 131 9.25 -20.63 3.54
C GLY A 131 9.24 -21.07 2.07
N MET A 132 8.89 -20.17 1.15
CA MET A 132 8.93 -20.45 -0.30
C MET A 132 10.35 -20.65 -0.85
N VAL A 133 11.34 -19.99 -0.26
CA VAL A 133 12.76 -20.11 -0.69
C VAL A 133 13.41 -21.39 -0.14
N LYS A 134 13.00 -21.88 1.04
CA LYS A 134 13.50 -23.10 1.65
C LYS A 134 12.85 -24.40 1.12
N GLY A 135 11.78 -24.28 0.36
CA GLY A 135 11.04 -25.42 -0.20
C GLY A 135 11.47 -25.85 -1.62
N LYS A 136 12.68 -25.46 -2.03
CA LYS A 136 13.29 -25.93 -3.28
C LYS A 136 14.56 -26.70 -3.00
#